data_4c0b44eb74865933097e60c6039a55ce
#
_entry.id   4c0b44eb74865933097e60c6039a55ce
#
_cell.length_a   1.000
_cell.length_b   1.000
_cell.length_c   1.000
_cell.angle_alpha   90.00
_cell.angle_beta   90.00
_cell.angle_gamma   90.00
#
_symmetry.space_group_name_H-M   'P 1'
#
loop_
_entity.id
_entity.type
_entity.pdbx_description
1 polymer ?
#
loop_
_entity_poly.entity_id
_entity_poly.type
_entity_poly.pdbx_seq_one_letter_code
_entity_poly.pdbx_strand_id
1 'polypeptide(L)'
;MSDRFGMTGNYLVHSAKGTSWEKKDHKYIRKENGKYYYEENKSLDKELEGLTEKYLSEDQDISLNEFRKKHLSYNDINDRKSAIIGLQQNIKAYNSAKNKNEKEYAEMMIKACLEEIYKKDIKLNQRK
;
A
#
# COMPACT_ATOMS: atom_id res chain seq x y z
N MET A 1 16.64 -5.35 9.97
CA MET A 1 16.92 -5.19 9.89
C MET A 1 17.37 -4.93 9.72
N SER A 2 16.57 -4.99 9.83
CA SER A 2 16.80 -4.70 9.69
C SER A 2 16.99 -4.60 9.25
N ASP A 3 16.44 -4.57 9.07
CA ASP A 3 16.46 -4.45 8.64
C ASP A 3 16.33 -4.45 8.01
N ARG A 4 15.96 -4.43 7.67
CA ARG A 4 15.77 -4.32 7.09
C ARG A 4 15.70 -4.14 6.65
N PHE A 5 15.24 -4.21 6.40
CA PHE A 5 15.08 -3.97 5.99
C PHE A 5 15.64 -4.09 6.02
N GLY A 6 15.42 -4.30 6.02
CA GLY A 6 15.74 -4.31 6.15
C GLY A 6 15.83 -4.38 6.03
N MET A 7 15.49 -4.20 5.81
CA MET A 7 15.50 -4.17 5.81
C MET A 7 15.71 -4.45 5.85
N THR A 8 15.44 -4.48 5.74
CA THR A 8 15.47 -4.59 5.98
C THR A 8 15.36 -4.94 6.17
N GLY A 9 15.20 -5.24 6.09
CA GLY A 9 14.84 -5.50 6.62
C GLY A 9 14.45 -5.65 7.00
N ASN A 10 13.92 -5.84 6.96
CA ASN A 10 13.56 -6.10 7.65
C ASN A 10 13.21 -5.46 8.34
N TYR A 11 12.81 -5.02 8.09
CA TYR A 11 12.56 -4.17 9.04
C TYR A 11 11.20 -3.62 9.06
N LEU A 12 10.74 -3.22 8.10
CA LEU A 12 9.51 -2.61 7.91
C LEU A 12 8.35 -3.38 8.33
N VAL A 13 8.42 -4.65 8.23
CA VAL A 13 7.33 -5.49 8.54
C VAL A 13 7.04 -5.68 10.01
N HIS A 14 7.84 -5.09 10.86
CA HIS A 14 7.64 -5.24 12.29
C HIS A 14 6.31 -4.77 12.78
N SER A 15 5.81 -3.67 12.23
CA SER A 15 4.57 -3.08 12.72
C SER A 15 3.35 -3.93 12.42
N ALA A 16 3.45 -4.83 11.48
CA ALA A 16 2.35 -5.69 11.10
C ALA A 16 2.40 -7.06 11.71
N LYS A 17 3.27 -7.25 12.66
CA LYS A 17 3.54 -8.54 13.25
C LYS A 17 2.31 -9.16 13.87
N GLY A 18 2.05 -10.41 13.53
CA GLY A 18 0.94 -11.15 14.10
C GLY A 18 -0.35 -11.07 13.32
N THR A 19 -0.43 -10.27 12.27
CA THR A 19 -1.65 -10.21 11.45
C THR A 19 -1.62 -11.32 10.41
N SER A 20 -2.79 -11.73 9.94
CA SER A 20 -2.86 -12.72 8.87
C SER A 20 -2.30 -12.16 7.57
N TRP A 21 -2.46 -10.85 7.36
CA TRP A 21 -1.89 -10.19 6.20
C TRP A 21 -0.37 -10.28 6.21
N GLU A 22 0.23 -9.99 7.34
CA GLU A 22 1.68 -10.07 7.50
C GLU A 22 2.20 -11.48 7.24
N LYS A 23 1.46 -12.47 7.71
CA LYS A 23 1.87 -13.87 7.51
C LYS A 23 1.92 -14.28 6.07
N LYS A 24 1.17 -13.59 5.21
CA LYS A 24 1.23 -13.84 3.78
C LYS A 24 2.47 -13.23 3.14
N ASP A 25 3.18 -12.43 3.91
CA ASP A 25 4.44 -11.84 3.50
C ASP A 25 4.39 -11.11 2.16
N HIS A 26 3.27 -10.44 1.89
CA HIS A 26 3.16 -9.69 0.66
C HIS A 26 3.85 -8.33 0.81
N LYS A 27 4.80 -8.05 -0.05
CA LYS A 27 5.69 -6.89 0.10
C LYS A 27 5.45 -5.75 -0.88
N TYR A 28 4.66 -5.96 -1.91
CA TYR A 28 4.37 -4.98 -2.96
C TYR A 28 5.55 -4.55 -3.82
N ILE A 29 6.78 -4.86 -3.42
CA ILE A 29 7.96 -4.54 -4.21
C ILE A 29 8.92 -5.72 -4.26
N ARG A 30 9.73 -5.72 -5.31
CA ARG A 30 10.83 -6.67 -5.48
C ARG A 30 12.02 -5.88 -6.00
N LYS A 31 13.19 -6.12 -5.46
CA LYS A 31 14.42 -5.47 -5.92
C LYS A 31 15.26 -6.49 -6.67
N GLU A 32 15.66 -6.14 -7.89
CA GLU A 32 16.40 -7.04 -8.75
C GLU A 32 17.29 -6.23 -9.69
N ASN A 33 18.56 -6.60 -9.78
CA ASN A 33 19.52 -5.91 -10.62
C ASN A 33 19.61 -4.40 -10.39
N GLY A 34 19.45 -4.00 -9.13
CA GLY A 34 19.52 -2.58 -8.76
C GLY A 34 18.29 -1.77 -9.08
N LYS A 35 17.21 -2.42 -9.49
CA LYS A 35 15.94 -1.76 -9.79
C LYS A 35 14.84 -2.30 -8.93
N TYR A 36 13.82 -1.47 -8.68
CA TYR A 36 12.62 -1.91 -8.00
C TYR A 36 11.53 -2.26 -9.01
N TYR A 37 10.69 -3.23 -8.64
CA TYR A 37 9.54 -3.64 -9.43
C TYR A 37 8.34 -3.73 -8.51
N TYR A 38 7.19 -3.26 -8.99
CA TYR A 38 5.95 -3.34 -8.25
C TYR A 38 5.35 -4.74 -8.38
N GLU A 39 4.87 -5.27 -7.26
CA GLU A 39 4.16 -6.57 -7.24
C GLU A 39 2.77 -6.34 -6.67
N GLU A 40 1.75 -6.53 -7.48
CA GLU A 40 0.40 -6.29 -7.03
C GLU A 40 -0.14 -7.45 -6.17
N ASN A 41 -1.03 -7.11 -5.25
CA ASN A 41 -1.73 -8.09 -4.44
C ASN A 41 -3.08 -8.36 -5.09
N LYS A 42 -3.11 -9.21 -6.10
CA LYS A 42 -4.29 -9.45 -6.92
C LYS A 42 -5.51 -9.88 -6.13
N SER A 43 -5.34 -10.79 -5.19
CA SER A 43 -6.48 -11.31 -4.43
C SER A 43 -7.10 -10.23 -3.54
N LEU A 44 -6.29 -9.45 -2.87
CA LEU A 44 -6.78 -8.36 -2.03
C LEU A 44 -7.39 -7.25 -2.88
N ASP A 45 -6.73 -6.88 -3.97
CA ASP A 45 -7.23 -5.84 -4.87
C ASP A 45 -8.61 -6.19 -5.41
N LYS A 46 -8.81 -7.45 -5.80
CA LYS A 46 -10.10 -7.92 -6.31
C LYS A 46 -11.18 -7.87 -5.22
N GLU A 47 -10.82 -8.30 -4.02
CA GLU A 47 -11.74 -8.27 -2.88
C GLU A 47 -12.17 -6.84 -2.55
N LEU A 48 -11.23 -5.92 -2.51
CA LEU A 48 -11.51 -4.52 -2.19
C LEU A 48 -12.31 -3.84 -3.30
N GLU A 49 -12.08 -4.21 -4.54
CA GLU A 49 -12.85 -3.70 -5.67
C GLU A 49 -14.32 -4.10 -5.55
N GLY A 50 -14.57 -5.36 -5.24
CA GLY A 50 -15.93 -5.85 -5.02
C GLY A 50 -16.63 -5.15 -3.86
N LEU A 51 -15.89 -4.90 -2.79
CA LEU A 51 -16.41 -4.20 -1.63
C LEU A 51 -16.75 -2.75 -1.96
N THR A 52 -15.92 -2.09 -2.74
CA THR A 52 -16.16 -0.72 -3.20
C THR A 52 -17.45 -0.65 -4.03
N GLU A 53 -17.63 -1.57 -4.97
CA GLU A 53 -18.83 -1.63 -5.80
C GLU A 53 -20.08 -1.82 -4.95
N LYS A 54 -19.98 -2.67 -3.94
CA LYS A 54 -21.10 -2.91 -3.02
C LYS A 54 -21.50 -1.62 -2.30
N TYR A 55 -20.53 -0.89 -1.73
CA TYR A 55 -20.80 0.36 -1.04
C TYR A 55 -21.46 1.38 -1.95
N LEU A 56 -20.92 1.54 -3.16
CA LEU A 56 -21.44 2.52 -4.10
C LEU A 56 -22.86 2.17 -4.57
N SER A 57 -23.18 0.91 -4.68
CA SER A 57 -24.52 0.50 -5.10
C SER A 57 -25.57 0.67 -4.00
N GLU A 58 -25.16 0.61 -2.74
CA GLU A 58 -26.07 0.71 -1.61
C GLU A 58 -26.49 2.13 -1.27
N ASP A 59 -25.62 3.11 -1.47
CA ASP A 59 -25.82 4.46 -0.96
C ASP A 59 -25.70 5.53 -2.02
N GLN A 60 -26.48 5.42 -3.09
CA GLN A 60 -26.41 6.35 -4.21
C GLN A 60 -27.02 7.73 -3.92
N ASP A 61 -27.91 7.80 -2.95
CA ASP A 61 -28.69 9.01 -2.69
C ASP A 61 -28.21 9.88 -1.51
N ILE A 62 -27.04 9.56 -0.97
CA ILE A 62 -26.49 10.36 0.14
C ILE A 62 -25.34 11.23 -0.36
N SER A 63 -25.03 12.27 0.40
CA SER A 63 -23.92 13.15 0.05
C SER A 63 -22.58 12.39 0.20
N LEU A 64 -21.55 12.89 -0.46
CA LEU A 64 -20.22 12.30 -0.36
C LEU A 64 -19.71 12.30 1.08
N ASN A 65 -19.98 13.36 1.83
CA ASN A 65 -19.56 13.43 3.22
C ASN A 65 -20.23 12.38 4.08
N GLU A 66 -21.53 12.19 3.89
CA GLU A 66 -22.29 11.16 4.61
C GLU A 66 -21.80 9.77 4.25
N PHE A 67 -21.56 9.55 2.96
CA PHE A 67 -21.04 8.27 2.47
C PHE A 67 -19.70 7.94 3.14
N ARG A 68 -18.79 8.91 3.19
CA ARG A 68 -17.46 8.71 3.78
C ARG A 68 -17.54 8.43 5.28
N LYS A 69 -18.46 9.07 5.97
CA LYS A 69 -18.67 8.82 7.40
C LYS A 69 -19.22 7.43 7.65
N LYS A 70 -20.14 7.00 6.80
CA LYS A 70 -20.79 5.70 6.93
C LYS A 70 -19.87 4.54 6.58
N HIS A 71 -19.07 4.73 5.54
CA HIS A 71 -18.19 3.68 5.01
C HIS A 71 -16.72 4.02 5.21
N LEU A 72 -16.22 3.85 6.42
CA LEU A 72 -14.81 4.13 6.71
C LEU A 72 -13.87 3.26 5.89
N SER A 73 -14.27 2.02 5.62
CA SER A 73 -13.46 1.13 4.77
C SER A 73 -13.28 1.67 3.36
N TYR A 74 -14.30 2.38 2.84
CA TYR A 74 -14.18 3.01 1.52
C TYR A 74 -13.04 4.02 1.49
N ASN A 75 -12.93 4.84 2.55
CA ASN A 75 -11.86 5.82 2.65
C ASN A 75 -10.48 5.15 2.70
N ASP A 76 -10.36 4.09 3.49
CA ASP A 76 -9.10 3.37 3.59
C ASP A 76 -8.74 2.68 2.28
N ILE A 77 -9.72 2.17 1.55
CA ILE A 77 -9.49 1.58 0.23
C ILE A 77 -8.95 2.64 -0.73
N ASN A 78 -9.54 3.84 -0.74
CA ASN A 78 -9.08 4.92 -1.60
C ASN A 78 -7.69 5.42 -1.21
N ASP A 79 -7.43 5.56 0.08
CA ASP A 79 -6.10 5.97 0.57
C ASP A 79 -5.05 4.95 0.19
N ARG A 80 -5.39 3.67 0.28
CA ARG A 80 -4.51 2.59 -0.13
C ARG A 80 -4.20 2.67 -1.63
N LYS A 81 -5.22 2.92 -2.45
CA LYS A 81 -5.03 3.08 -3.90
C LYS A 81 -4.10 4.23 -4.22
N SER A 82 -4.28 5.35 -3.53
CA SER A 82 -3.41 6.52 -3.72
C SER A 82 -1.97 6.20 -3.34
N ALA A 83 -1.77 5.48 -2.25
CA ALA A 83 -0.44 5.07 -1.82
C ALA A 83 0.21 4.12 -2.83
N ILE A 84 -0.56 3.22 -3.43
CA ILE A 84 -0.05 2.31 -4.46
C ILE A 84 0.37 3.08 -5.71
N ILE A 85 -0.43 4.05 -6.12
CA ILE A 85 -0.08 4.91 -7.26
C ILE A 85 1.22 5.66 -6.96
N GLY A 86 1.34 6.24 -5.78
CA GLY A 86 2.56 6.91 -5.35
C GLY A 86 3.76 5.98 -5.33
N LEU A 87 3.57 4.75 -4.87
CA LEU A 87 4.61 3.74 -4.86
C LEU A 87 5.10 3.46 -6.27
N GLN A 88 4.18 3.23 -7.21
CA GLN A 88 4.54 2.95 -8.59
C GLN A 88 5.29 4.11 -9.24
N GLN A 89 4.86 5.34 -8.96
CA GLN A 89 5.54 6.54 -9.47
C GLN A 89 6.96 6.67 -8.90
N ASN A 90 7.13 6.39 -7.63
CA ASN A 90 8.44 6.48 -7.00
C ASN A 90 9.37 5.33 -7.40
N ILE A 91 8.83 4.17 -7.70
CA ILE A 91 9.60 3.08 -8.29
C ILE A 91 10.15 3.52 -9.64
N LYS A 92 9.31 4.12 -10.47
CA LYS A 92 9.72 4.63 -11.76
C LYS A 92 10.81 5.69 -11.61
N ALA A 93 10.62 6.60 -10.65
CA ALA A 93 11.61 7.64 -10.37
C ALA A 93 12.96 7.04 -9.93
N TYR A 94 12.92 6.04 -9.07
CA TYR A 94 14.13 5.36 -8.62
C TYR A 94 14.87 4.72 -9.79
N ASN A 95 14.13 3.99 -10.61
CA ASN A 95 14.72 3.24 -11.72
C ASN A 95 15.29 4.17 -12.82
N SER A 96 14.79 5.39 -12.92
CA SER A 96 15.24 6.36 -13.90
C SER A 96 16.12 7.45 -13.30
N ALA A 97 16.46 7.36 -12.02
CA ALA A 97 17.28 8.37 -11.33
C ALA A 97 18.65 8.50 -11.98
N LYS A 98 19.10 9.73 -12.13
CA LYS A 98 20.37 10.06 -12.81
C LYS A 98 21.53 10.21 -11.86
N ASN A 99 21.27 10.35 -10.57
CA ASN A 99 22.33 10.52 -9.58
C ASN A 99 21.89 9.92 -8.24
N LYS A 100 22.82 9.89 -7.32
CA LYS A 100 22.62 9.29 -6.01
C LYS A 100 21.53 9.99 -5.20
N ASN A 101 21.47 11.31 -5.27
CA ASN A 101 20.51 12.09 -4.50
C ASN A 101 19.07 11.78 -4.95
N GLU A 102 18.83 11.69 -6.25
CA GLU A 102 17.52 11.33 -6.79
C GLU A 102 17.14 9.92 -6.37
N LYS A 103 18.08 9.00 -6.39
CA LYS A 103 17.85 7.62 -5.97
C LYS A 103 17.45 7.54 -4.51
N GLU A 104 18.19 8.23 -3.66
CA GLU A 104 17.93 8.22 -2.22
C GLU A 104 16.58 8.83 -1.89
N TYR A 105 16.23 9.91 -2.57
CA TYR A 105 14.93 10.54 -2.37
C TYR A 105 13.79 9.60 -2.78
N ALA A 106 13.91 8.99 -3.96
CA ALA A 106 12.91 8.06 -4.45
C ALA A 106 12.76 6.86 -3.51
N GLU A 107 13.88 6.35 -3.00
CA GLU A 107 13.85 5.23 -2.06
C GLU A 107 13.13 5.60 -0.76
N MET A 108 13.38 6.80 -0.26
CA MET A 108 12.70 7.30 0.92
C MET A 108 11.18 7.36 0.69
N MET A 109 10.76 7.84 -0.48
CA MET A 109 9.35 7.93 -0.82
C MET A 109 8.71 6.56 -1.03
N ILE A 110 9.47 5.61 -1.58
CA ILE A 110 9.01 4.22 -1.71
C ILE A 110 8.69 3.65 -0.32
N LYS A 111 9.58 3.86 0.63
CA LYS A 111 9.38 3.37 2.00
C LYS A 111 8.15 4.01 2.65
N ALA A 112 7.96 5.30 2.46
CA ALA A 112 6.80 6.01 3.00
C ALA A 112 5.49 5.47 2.41
N CYS A 113 5.46 5.22 1.10
CA CYS A 113 4.29 4.64 0.45
C CYS A 113 4.01 3.23 0.95
N LEU A 114 5.04 2.42 1.13
CA LEU A 114 4.88 1.07 1.66
C LEU A 114 4.29 1.07 3.07
N GLU A 115 4.77 1.96 3.92
CA GLU A 115 4.23 2.07 5.28
C GLU A 115 2.75 2.41 5.26
N GLU A 116 2.36 3.31 4.38
CA GLU A 116 0.96 3.71 4.27
C GLU A 116 0.09 2.55 3.76
N ILE A 117 0.57 1.82 2.76
CA ILE A 117 -0.13 0.65 2.22
C ILE A 117 -0.32 -0.40 3.31
N TYR A 118 0.73 -0.73 4.04
CA TYR A 118 0.67 -1.72 5.11
C TYR A 118 -0.31 -1.31 6.21
N LYS A 119 -0.28 -0.04 6.58
CA LYS A 119 -1.20 0.50 7.57
C LYS A 119 -2.66 0.32 7.15
N LYS A 120 -2.96 0.63 5.90
CA LYS A 120 -4.31 0.50 5.38
C LYS A 120 -4.72 -0.97 5.25
N ASP A 121 -3.81 -1.83 4.84
CA ASP A 121 -4.09 -3.26 4.76
C ASP A 121 -4.44 -3.85 6.12
N ILE A 122 -3.73 -3.45 7.15
CA ILE A 122 -4.02 -3.88 8.52
C ILE A 122 -5.42 -3.41 8.95
N LYS A 123 -5.73 -2.14 8.72
CA LYS A 123 -7.03 -1.58 9.05
C LYS A 123 -8.17 -2.30 8.33
N LEU A 124 -8.00 -2.54 7.04
CA LEU A 124 -9.02 -3.20 6.23
C LEU A 124 -9.22 -4.64 6.68
N ASN A 125 -8.15 -5.31 7.04
CA ASN A 125 -8.23 -6.68 7.56
C ASN A 125 -8.96 -6.72 8.90
N GLN A 126 -8.76 -5.73 9.75
CA GLN A 126 -9.43 -5.65 11.05
C GLN A 126 -10.93 -5.37 10.92
N ARG A 127 -11.34 -4.72 9.85
CA ARG A 127 -12.76 -4.38 9.63
C ARG A 127 -13.56 -5.48 8.97
N LYS A 128 -12.91 -6.55 8.58
CA LYS A 128 -13.62 -7.72 8.05
C LYS A 128 -14.31 -8.52 9.18
#